data_1b229978f4f9e19d44d98d4bd02ec022
#
_entry.id   1b229978f4f9e19d44d98d4bd02ec022
#
_cell.length_a   1.000
_cell.length_b   1.000
_cell.length_c   1.000
_cell.angle_alpha   90.00
_cell.angle_beta   90.00
_cell.angle_gamma   90.00
#
_symmetry.space_group_name_H-M   'P 1'
#
loop_
_entity.id
_entity.type
_entity.pdbx_description
1 polymer ?
#
loop_
_entity_poly.entity_id
_entity_poly.type
_entity_poly.pdbx_seq_one_letter_code
_entity_poly.pdbx_strand_id
1 'polypeptide(L)'
;GDVKGRTTATFRQSKTGKEITVAYNDELLKEYKIYCEHRTPEEALIPNNHNEYKAISRSMAYKVLREAADHGGIKYKVGTHSLRKTCGYHYYRQTRDIVTLQVWFNHRSASDTLRYIGVTKDTVLSAMKHFKI
;
A
#
# COMPACT_ATOMS: atom_id res chain seq x y z
N GLY A 1 12.87 -12.77 9.00
CA GLY A 1 12.97 -12.45 10.43
C GLY A 1 12.50 -11.06 10.84
N ASP A 2 12.51 -10.06 9.96
CA ASP A 2 12.32 -8.65 10.39
C ASP A 2 10.89 -8.27 10.77
N VAL A 3 9.91 -9.10 10.48
CA VAL A 3 8.49 -8.78 10.67
C VAL A 3 7.80 -9.67 11.71
N LYS A 4 8.35 -10.84 12.03
CA LYS A 4 7.73 -11.79 12.96
C LYS A 4 7.66 -11.21 14.40
N GLY A 5 6.44 -11.11 14.93
CA GLY A 5 6.20 -10.57 16.28
C GLY A 5 6.22 -9.04 16.40
N ARG A 6 6.37 -8.31 15.29
CA ARG A 6 6.35 -6.84 15.28
C ARG A 6 4.99 -6.31 14.83
N THR A 7 4.57 -5.21 15.42
CA THR A 7 3.37 -4.45 15.00
C THR A 7 3.70 -3.30 14.05
N THR A 8 4.98 -3.04 13.82
CA THR A 8 5.47 -1.99 12.93
C THR A 8 6.69 -2.47 12.14
N ALA A 9 6.89 -1.89 10.96
CA ALA A 9 8.15 -2.00 10.20
C ALA A 9 8.68 -0.62 9.84
N THR A 10 9.98 -0.44 9.97
CA THR A 10 10.69 0.76 9.52
C THR A 10 11.60 0.39 8.35
N PHE A 11 11.52 1.15 7.29
CA PHE A 11 12.37 0.97 6.11
C PHE A 11 12.81 2.30 5.52
N ARG A 12 13.97 2.29 4.90
CA ARG A 12 14.56 3.46 4.27
C ARG A 12 14.19 3.53 2.80
N GLN A 13 13.61 4.65 2.38
CA GLN A 13 13.31 4.87 0.97
C GLN A 13 14.58 5.04 0.16
N SER A 14 14.79 4.21 -0.86
CA SER A 14 15.98 4.25 -1.72
C SER A 14 16.16 5.58 -2.47
N LYS A 15 15.05 6.24 -2.85
CA LYS A 15 15.07 7.48 -3.62
C LYS A 15 15.36 8.73 -2.77
N THR A 16 14.87 8.78 -1.56
CA THR A 16 14.92 9.98 -0.70
C THR A 16 15.81 9.83 0.52
N GLY A 17 16.26 8.61 0.82
CA GLY A 17 17.02 8.28 2.02
C GLY A 17 16.22 8.38 3.33
N LYS A 18 14.96 8.79 3.27
CA LYS A 18 14.11 8.98 4.46
C LYS A 18 13.61 7.66 5.00
N GLU A 19 13.51 7.57 6.31
CA GLU A 19 12.88 6.45 6.99
C GLU A 19 11.37 6.62 7.03
N ILE A 20 10.67 5.52 6.79
CA ILE A 20 9.22 5.42 6.94
C ILE A 20 8.93 4.27 7.87
N THR A 21 8.14 4.54 8.91
CA THR A 21 7.58 3.51 9.78
C THR A 21 6.12 3.30 9.40
N VAL A 22 5.77 2.04 9.20
CA VAL A 22 4.40 1.61 8.88
C VAL A 22 3.91 0.72 10.01
N ALA A 23 2.73 1.01 10.53
CA ALA A 23 2.04 0.13 11.46
C ALA A 23 1.23 -0.92 10.69
N TYR A 24 1.20 -2.13 11.22
CA TYR A 24 0.33 -3.19 10.75
C TYR A 24 -0.99 -3.12 11.51
N ASN A 25 -2.11 -3.10 10.80
CA ASN A 25 -3.41 -3.24 11.41
C ASN A 25 -3.66 -4.72 11.82
N ASP A 26 -4.66 -4.94 12.67
CA ASP A 26 -4.96 -6.27 13.21
C ASP A 26 -5.32 -7.29 12.12
N GLU A 27 -6.00 -6.86 11.07
CA GLU A 27 -6.35 -7.72 9.93
C GLU A 27 -5.09 -8.17 9.19
N LEU A 28 -4.17 -7.26 8.91
CA LEU A 28 -2.90 -7.60 8.25
C LEU A 28 -2.05 -8.52 9.14
N LEU A 29 -2.04 -8.29 10.45
CA LEU A 29 -1.31 -9.17 11.40
C LEU A 29 -1.91 -10.57 11.43
N LYS A 30 -3.24 -10.70 11.35
CA LYS A 30 -3.94 -11.98 11.27
C LYS A 30 -3.56 -12.75 10.01
N GLU A 31 -3.69 -12.10 8.84
CA GLU A 31 -3.31 -12.69 7.55
C GLU A 31 -1.82 -13.05 7.50
N TYR A 32 -0.97 -12.20 8.04
CA TYR A 32 0.47 -12.45 8.16
C TYR A 32 0.78 -13.71 8.97
N LYS A 33 0.11 -13.91 10.11
CA LYS A 33 0.28 -15.12 10.94
C LYS A 33 -0.07 -16.38 10.16
N ILE A 34 -1.21 -16.40 9.47
CA ILE A 34 -1.65 -17.52 8.63
C ILE A 34 -0.62 -17.78 7.52
N TYR A 35 -0.22 -16.74 6.80
CA TYR A 35 0.74 -16.83 5.70
C TYR A 35 2.12 -17.37 6.14
N CYS A 36 2.55 -17.03 7.35
CA CYS A 36 3.87 -17.40 7.89
C CYS A 36 3.85 -18.65 8.78
N GLU A 37 2.71 -19.33 8.94
CA GLU A 37 2.56 -20.47 9.86
C GLU A 37 3.59 -21.59 9.62
N HIS A 38 3.85 -21.90 8.35
CA HIS A 38 4.77 -22.96 7.95
C HIS A 38 6.10 -22.46 7.37
N ARG A 39 6.45 -21.19 7.60
CA ARG A 39 7.65 -20.56 7.06
C ARG A 39 8.73 -20.37 8.10
N THR A 40 9.98 -20.54 7.68
CA THR A 40 11.13 -20.28 8.53
C THR A 40 11.49 -18.78 8.56
N PRO A 41 12.18 -18.30 9.61
CA PRO A 41 12.61 -16.90 9.70
C PRO A 41 13.60 -16.47 8.62
N GLU A 42 14.29 -17.42 8.01
CA GLU A 42 15.31 -17.19 6.97
C GLU A 42 14.69 -16.99 5.59
N GLU A 43 13.48 -17.50 5.37
CA GLU A 43 12.78 -17.33 4.11
C GLU A 43 12.39 -15.86 3.87
N ALA A 44 12.47 -15.44 2.61
CA ALA A 44 11.96 -14.13 2.23
C ALA A 44 10.44 -14.08 2.39
N LEU A 45 9.90 -12.97 2.93
CA LEU A 45 8.46 -12.82 3.13
C LEU A 45 7.66 -13.06 1.84
N ILE A 46 8.14 -12.52 0.73
CA ILE A 46 7.60 -12.80 -0.61
C ILE A 46 8.77 -13.35 -1.44
N PRO A 47 8.90 -14.68 -1.55
CA PRO A 47 10.04 -15.30 -2.22
C PRO A 47 9.93 -15.19 -3.74
N ASN A 48 11.06 -15.36 -4.40
CA ASN A 48 11.06 -15.60 -5.83
C ASN A 48 10.82 -17.11 -6.13
N ASN A 49 10.44 -17.41 -7.37
CA ASN A 49 10.06 -18.78 -7.76
C ASN A 49 11.23 -19.79 -7.80
N HIS A 50 12.47 -19.31 -7.69
CA HIS A 50 13.67 -20.16 -7.81
C HIS A 50 14.44 -20.31 -6.51
N ASN A 51 14.18 -19.44 -5.53
CA ASN A 51 14.89 -19.46 -4.26
C ASN A 51 14.04 -18.77 -3.17
N GLU A 52 13.58 -19.57 -2.22
CA GLU A 52 12.72 -19.12 -1.11
C GLU A 52 13.41 -18.15 -0.14
N TYR A 53 14.75 -18.15 -0.10
CA TYR A 53 15.52 -17.21 0.71
C TYR A 53 15.76 -15.85 0.04
N LYS A 54 15.40 -15.71 -1.23
CA LYS A 54 15.52 -14.46 -1.97
C LYS A 54 14.17 -13.84 -2.24
N ALA A 55 14.04 -12.55 -1.92
CA ALA A 55 12.83 -11.82 -2.20
C ALA A 55 12.54 -11.70 -3.70
N ILE A 56 11.26 -11.65 -4.04
CA ILE A 56 10.78 -11.34 -5.39
C ILE A 56 11.38 -10.03 -5.89
N SER A 57 11.79 -9.99 -7.16
CA SER A 57 12.27 -8.76 -7.78
C SER A 57 11.12 -7.77 -8.05
N ARG A 58 11.45 -6.47 -8.18
CA ARG A 58 10.46 -5.43 -8.50
C ARG A 58 9.74 -5.71 -9.83
N SER A 59 10.46 -6.17 -10.84
CA SER A 59 9.90 -6.53 -12.15
C SER A 59 8.96 -7.72 -12.05
N MET A 60 9.31 -8.75 -11.28
CA MET A 60 8.45 -9.91 -11.09
C MET A 60 7.19 -9.54 -10.28
N ALA A 61 7.33 -8.74 -9.22
CA ALA A 61 6.18 -8.23 -8.47
C ALA A 61 5.21 -7.45 -9.38
N TYR A 62 5.74 -6.61 -10.27
CA TYR A 62 4.94 -5.91 -11.26
C TYR A 62 4.22 -6.87 -12.21
N LYS A 63 4.92 -7.90 -12.71
CA LYS A 63 4.35 -8.92 -13.60
C LYS A 63 3.19 -9.66 -12.94
N VAL A 64 3.39 -10.14 -11.71
CA VAL A 64 2.33 -10.82 -10.94
C VAL A 64 1.11 -9.92 -10.73
N LEU A 65 1.31 -8.65 -10.39
CA LEU A 65 0.20 -7.69 -10.24
C LEU A 65 -0.55 -7.45 -11.55
N ARG A 66 0.18 -7.40 -12.68
CA ARG A 66 -0.44 -7.26 -14.01
C ARG A 66 -1.28 -8.47 -14.37
N GLU A 67 -0.72 -9.66 -14.22
CA GLU A 67 -1.42 -10.92 -14.48
C GLU A 67 -2.68 -11.05 -13.61
N ALA A 68 -2.59 -10.73 -12.32
CA ALA A 68 -3.75 -10.74 -11.43
C ALA A 68 -4.83 -9.73 -11.87
N ALA A 69 -4.42 -8.54 -12.29
CA ALA A 69 -5.33 -7.51 -12.79
C ALA A 69 -6.04 -7.96 -14.09
N ASP A 70 -5.29 -8.55 -15.01
CA ASP A 70 -5.83 -9.04 -16.27
C ASP A 70 -6.82 -10.19 -16.05
N HIS A 71 -6.53 -11.13 -15.15
CA HIS A 71 -7.47 -12.19 -14.74
C HIS A 71 -8.72 -11.64 -14.06
N GLY A 72 -8.58 -10.55 -13.29
CA GLY A 72 -9.69 -9.84 -12.67
C GLY A 72 -10.48 -8.92 -13.62
N GLY A 73 -10.16 -8.89 -14.92
CA GLY A 73 -10.83 -8.06 -15.92
C GLY A 73 -10.53 -6.56 -15.81
N ILE A 74 -9.47 -6.18 -15.11
CA ILE A 74 -9.07 -4.78 -14.92
C ILE A 74 -8.34 -4.28 -16.18
N LYS A 75 -9.00 -3.41 -16.94
CA LYS A 75 -8.51 -2.91 -18.25
C LYS A 75 -7.45 -1.82 -18.17
N TYR A 76 -7.18 -1.24 -17.01
CA TYR A 76 -6.17 -0.20 -16.83
C TYR A 76 -4.87 -0.76 -16.23
N LYS A 77 -3.76 -0.01 -16.42
CA LYS A 77 -2.46 -0.44 -15.90
C LYS A 77 -2.42 -0.43 -14.38
N VAL A 78 -2.26 -1.60 -13.79
CA VAL A 78 -2.04 -1.79 -12.35
C VAL A 78 -0.56 -2.02 -12.07
N GLY A 79 -0.07 -1.46 -10.99
CA GLY A 79 1.31 -1.65 -10.52
C GLY A 79 1.42 -1.36 -9.02
N THR A 80 2.61 -1.39 -8.48
CA THR A 80 2.86 -1.16 -7.04
C THR A 80 2.36 0.20 -6.55
N HIS A 81 2.46 1.24 -7.40
CA HIS A 81 1.87 2.55 -7.09
C HIS A 81 0.34 2.56 -7.05
N SER A 82 -0.30 1.69 -7.82
CA SER A 82 -1.77 1.55 -7.78
C SER A 82 -2.23 1.01 -6.43
N LEU A 83 -1.53 0.02 -5.87
CA LEU A 83 -1.83 -0.51 -4.53
C LEU A 83 -1.70 0.58 -3.45
N ARG A 84 -0.63 1.38 -3.52
CA ARG A 84 -0.44 2.49 -2.59
C ARG A 84 -1.53 3.56 -2.72
N LYS A 85 -1.94 3.90 -3.94
CA LYS A 85 -3.06 4.81 -4.18
C LYS A 85 -4.38 4.28 -3.62
N THR A 86 -4.66 3.01 -3.86
CA THR A 86 -5.86 2.33 -3.38
C THR A 86 -5.90 2.32 -1.85
N CYS A 87 -4.79 1.98 -1.20
CA CYS A 87 -4.68 2.02 0.25
C CYS A 87 -4.99 3.44 0.79
N GLY A 88 -4.35 4.47 0.24
CA GLY A 88 -4.61 5.86 0.65
C GLY A 88 -6.03 6.33 0.38
N TYR A 89 -6.63 5.90 -0.73
CA TYR A 89 -8.01 6.20 -1.05
C TYR A 89 -8.98 5.60 -0.02
N HIS A 90 -8.81 4.33 0.34
CA HIS A 90 -9.64 3.67 1.35
C HIS A 90 -9.44 4.26 2.74
N TYR A 91 -8.19 4.55 3.13
CA TYR A 91 -7.90 5.25 4.38
C TYR A 91 -8.66 6.59 4.45
N TYR A 92 -8.52 7.42 3.41
CA TYR A 92 -9.20 8.72 3.36
C TYR A 92 -10.72 8.60 3.35
N ARG A 93 -11.28 7.61 2.66
CA ARG A 93 -12.72 7.37 2.67
C ARG A 93 -13.26 7.05 4.08
N GLN A 94 -12.51 6.31 4.87
CA GLN A 94 -12.91 5.88 6.21
C GLN A 94 -12.71 6.98 7.24
N THR A 95 -11.57 7.68 7.20
CA THR A 95 -11.15 8.59 8.27
C THR A 95 -11.37 10.06 7.94
N ARG A 96 -11.40 10.44 6.67
CA ARG A 96 -11.35 11.83 6.18
C ARG A 96 -10.12 12.61 6.63
N ASP A 97 -9.14 11.94 7.23
CA ASP A 97 -7.92 12.54 7.74
C ASP A 97 -6.84 12.60 6.65
N ILE A 98 -6.82 13.75 5.97
CA ILE A 98 -5.84 14.02 4.90
C ILE A 98 -4.47 14.38 5.48
N VAL A 99 -4.42 14.91 6.71
CA VAL A 99 -3.17 15.35 7.33
C VAL A 99 -2.29 14.15 7.68
N THR A 100 -2.87 13.16 8.36
CA THR A 100 -2.16 11.90 8.65
C THR A 100 -1.73 11.20 7.36
N LEU A 101 -2.60 11.17 6.34
CA LEU A 101 -2.26 10.55 5.06
C LEU A 101 -1.13 11.28 4.32
N GLN A 102 -1.09 12.62 4.39
CA GLN A 102 -0.01 13.44 3.83
C GLN A 102 1.33 13.08 4.49
N VAL A 103 1.35 12.99 5.82
CA VAL A 103 2.55 12.60 6.59
C VAL A 103 2.98 11.18 6.22
N TRP A 104 2.03 10.23 6.23
CA TRP A 104 2.29 8.83 5.88
C TRP A 104 2.88 8.67 4.47
N PHE A 105 2.37 9.44 3.50
CA PHE A 105 2.88 9.41 2.13
C PHE A 105 4.10 10.33 1.92
N ASN A 106 4.49 11.09 2.94
CA ASN A 106 5.58 12.07 2.85
C ASN A 106 5.40 13.03 1.66
N HIS A 107 4.16 13.51 1.48
CA HIS A 107 3.82 14.50 0.47
C HIS A 107 4.03 15.92 1.01
N ARG A 108 4.30 16.85 0.10
CA ARG A 108 4.56 18.27 0.47
C ARG A 108 3.28 19.02 0.85
N SER A 109 2.14 18.60 0.30
CA SER A 109 0.87 19.27 0.55
C SER A 109 -0.30 18.28 0.59
N ALA A 110 -1.39 18.70 1.27
CA ALA A 110 -2.65 17.98 1.27
C ALA A 110 -3.25 17.87 -0.16
N SER A 111 -3.07 18.92 -0.98
CA SER A 111 -3.57 18.92 -2.37
C SER A 111 -2.85 17.88 -3.24
N ASP A 112 -1.54 17.68 -3.04
CA ASP A 112 -0.80 16.62 -3.72
C ASP A 112 -1.30 15.24 -3.30
N THR A 113 -1.62 15.09 -2.02
CA THR A 113 -2.15 13.83 -1.47
C THR A 113 -3.52 13.52 -2.04
N LEU A 114 -4.45 14.48 -2.05
CA LEU A 114 -5.78 14.34 -2.64
C LEU A 114 -5.70 13.96 -4.13
N ARG A 115 -4.88 14.69 -4.89
CA ARG A 115 -4.64 14.38 -6.31
C ARG A 115 -4.06 12.97 -6.49
N TYR A 116 -3.11 12.60 -5.65
CA TYR A 116 -2.46 11.29 -5.70
C TYR A 116 -3.45 10.14 -5.50
N ILE A 117 -4.37 10.26 -4.53
CA ILE A 117 -5.40 9.25 -4.26
C ILE A 117 -6.62 9.34 -5.18
N GLY A 118 -6.64 10.27 -6.13
CA GLY A 118 -7.70 10.40 -7.13
C GLY A 118 -8.92 11.18 -6.68
N VAL A 119 -8.83 11.99 -5.63
CA VAL A 119 -9.87 12.95 -5.25
C VAL A 119 -9.76 14.16 -6.20
N THR A 120 -10.73 14.26 -7.09
CA THR A 120 -10.81 15.29 -8.14
C THR A 120 -11.77 16.43 -7.76
N LYS A 121 -11.78 17.49 -8.57
CA LYS A 121 -12.78 18.56 -8.44
C LYS A 121 -14.22 18.02 -8.52
N ASP A 122 -14.47 17.02 -9.36
CA ASP A 122 -15.79 16.39 -9.48
C ASP A 122 -16.22 15.69 -8.20
N THR A 123 -15.27 15.06 -7.50
CA THR A 123 -15.53 14.46 -6.18
C THR A 123 -15.93 15.53 -5.17
N VAL A 124 -15.24 16.67 -5.18
CA VAL A 124 -15.56 17.80 -4.30
C VAL A 124 -16.93 18.39 -4.64
N LEU A 125 -17.21 18.63 -5.90
CA LEU A 125 -18.50 19.15 -6.36
C LEU A 125 -19.66 18.20 -6.02
N SER A 126 -19.45 16.89 -6.19
CA SER A 126 -20.42 15.87 -5.77
C SER A 126 -20.69 15.91 -4.26
N ALA A 127 -19.65 16.03 -3.45
CA ALA A 127 -19.81 16.16 -2.00
C ALA A 127 -20.58 17.44 -1.61
N MET A 128 -20.31 18.56 -2.27
CA MET A 128 -21.01 19.83 -2.02
C MET A 128 -22.52 19.75 -2.35
N LYS A 129 -22.91 19.02 -3.40
CA LYS A 129 -24.32 18.81 -3.76
C LYS A 129 -25.12 18.05 -2.70
N HIS A 130 -24.45 17.22 -1.89
CA HIS A 130 -25.08 16.42 -0.85
C HIS A 130 -24.94 17.03 0.55
N PHE A 131 -24.25 18.18 0.64
CA PHE A 131 -24.13 18.91 1.90
C PHE A 131 -25.49 19.57 2.24
N LYS A 132 -25.99 19.32 3.43
CA LYS A 132 -27.20 19.95 4.01
C LYS A 132 -26.78 20.85 5.17
N ILE A 133 -27.30 22.06 5.16
CA ILE A 133 -27.16 23.02 6.27
C ILE A 133 -28.18 22.67 7.33
#